data_82a547c7bded8690c1d3c11871d9a883
#
_entry.id   82a547c7bded8690c1d3c11871d9a883
#
_cell.length_a   1.000
_cell.length_b   1.000
_cell.length_c   1.000
_cell.angle_alpha   90.00
_cell.angle_beta   90.00
_cell.angle_gamma   90.00
#
_symmetry.space_group_name_H-M   'P 1'
#
loop_
_entity.id
_entity.type
_entity.pdbx_description
1 polymer ?
#
loop_
_entity_poly.entity_id
_entity_poly.type
_entity_poly.pdbx_seq_one_letter_code
_entity_poly.pdbx_strand_id
1 'polypeptide(L)'
;MRVEYSKTAVKALQRMDKPLRNHIRKAIEGLTLTPPKGDIKPLEGKPAGRYRLRVGGYRVIYRYGDDGSMVILYIIDIGPRGDIYK
;
A
#
# COMPACT_ATOMS: atom_id res chain seq x y z
N MET A 1 -11.66 5.28 -7.95
CA MET A 1 -11.52 4.07 -7.09
C MET A 1 -11.48 4.47 -5.63
N ARG A 2 -11.90 3.57 -4.76
CA ARG A 2 -11.88 3.79 -3.32
C ARG A 2 -10.61 3.17 -2.72
N VAL A 3 -10.04 3.80 -1.70
CA VAL A 3 -8.89 3.28 -0.98
C VAL A 3 -9.36 2.84 0.41
N GLU A 4 -9.05 1.60 0.76
CA GLU A 4 -9.36 1.06 2.08
C GLU A 4 -8.09 0.58 2.77
N TYR A 5 -7.96 0.89 4.04
CA TYR A 5 -6.81 0.55 4.85
C TYR A 5 -7.17 -0.53 5.86
N SER A 6 -6.34 -1.56 5.96
CA SER A 6 -6.48 -2.55 7.03
C SER A 6 -6.19 -1.91 8.38
N LYS A 7 -6.62 -2.58 9.45
CA LYS A 7 -6.29 -2.11 10.80
C LYS A 7 -4.79 -2.03 11.02
N THR A 8 -4.04 -3.01 10.49
CA THR A 8 -2.58 -3.03 10.58
C THR A 8 -1.98 -1.81 9.90
N ALA A 9 -2.46 -1.47 8.71
CA ALA A 9 -1.98 -0.31 7.97
C ALA A 9 -2.31 1.00 8.69
N VAL A 10 -3.51 1.12 9.23
CA VAL A 10 -3.91 2.32 9.99
C VAL A 10 -3.01 2.49 11.22
N LYS A 11 -2.76 1.41 11.96
CA LYS A 11 -1.89 1.48 13.14
C LYS A 11 -0.47 1.88 12.77
N ALA A 12 0.04 1.37 11.64
CA ALA A 12 1.37 1.74 11.18
C ALA A 12 1.46 3.23 10.89
N LEU A 13 0.45 3.79 10.20
CA LEU A 13 0.41 5.21 9.89
C LEU A 13 0.30 6.07 11.16
N GLN A 14 -0.46 5.62 12.14
CA GLN A 14 -0.63 6.35 13.40
C GLN A 14 0.66 6.48 14.21
N ARG A 15 1.59 5.54 14.04
CA ARG A 15 2.88 5.56 14.74
C ARG A 15 3.91 6.47 14.09
N MET A 16 3.63 6.95 12.91
CA MET A 16 4.56 7.80 12.16
C MET A 16 4.35 9.27 12.52
N ASP A 17 5.43 10.05 12.39
CA ASP A 17 5.28 11.50 12.46
C ASP A 17 4.51 11.99 11.22
N LYS A 18 4.01 13.21 11.31
CA LYS A 18 3.14 13.76 10.28
C LYS A 18 3.82 13.85 8.90
N PRO A 19 5.08 14.33 8.78
CA PRO A 19 5.72 14.40 7.46
C PRO A 19 5.86 13.03 6.80
N LEU A 20 6.27 12.01 7.54
CA LEU A 20 6.41 10.67 6.99
C LEU A 20 5.06 10.10 6.60
N ARG A 21 4.07 10.23 7.47
CA ARG A 21 2.71 9.74 7.18
C ARG A 21 2.15 10.38 5.91
N ASN A 22 2.31 11.68 5.76
CA ASN A 22 1.82 12.39 4.57
C ASN A 22 2.57 11.95 3.32
N HIS A 23 3.87 11.73 3.43
CA HIS A 23 4.68 11.26 2.30
C HIS A 23 4.21 9.88 1.81
N ILE A 24 3.95 8.96 2.74
CA ILE A 24 3.47 7.61 2.40
C ILE A 24 2.06 7.68 1.82
N ARG A 25 1.16 8.46 2.43
CA ARG A 25 -0.21 8.59 1.93
C ARG A 25 -0.24 9.16 0.51
N LYS A 26 0.62 10.13 0.22
CA LYS A 26 0.72 10.71 -1.12
C LYS A 26 1.21 9.68 -2.13
N ALA A 27 2.17 8.85 -1.74
CA ALA A 27 2.64 7.77 -2.61
C ALA A 27 1.54 6.74 -2.88
N ILE A 28 0.72 6.44 -1.87
CA ILE A 28 -0.43 5.55 -2.04
C ILE A 28 -1.45 6.14 -3.02
N GLU A 29 -1.68 7.45 -2.99
CA GLU A 29 -2.56 8.10 -3.95
C GLU A 29 -2.11 7.86 -5.39
N GLY A 30 -0.80 7.76 -5.63
CA GLY A 30 -0.27 7.45 -6.95
C GLY A 30 -0.71 6.09 -7.46
N LEU A 31 -1.09 5.17 -6.59
CA LEU A 31 -1.58 3.85 -6.97
C LEU A 31 -3.01 3.88 -7.54
N THR A 32 -3.71 4.98 -7.37
CA THR A 32 -5.06 5.15 -7.91
C THR A 32 -5.06 5.68 -9.34
N LEU A 33 -3.89 6.03 -9.86
CA LEU A 33 -3.76 6.54 -11.22
C LEU A 33 -3.70 5.38 -12.23
N THR A 34 -3.92 5.69 -13.49
CA THR A 34 -3.86 4.74 -14.59
C THR A 34 -2.83 5.19 -15.60
N PRO A 35 -1.67 4.52 -15.71
CA PRO A 35 -1.21 3.41 -14.85
C PRO A 35 -0.78 3.90 -13.45
N PRO A 36 -0.73 2.99 -12.49
CA PRO A 36 -0.24 3.34 -11.15
C PRO A 36 1.20 3.83 -11.18
N LYS A 37 1.52 4.79 -10.32
CA LYS A 37 2.86 5.38 -10.24
C LYS A 37 3.56 4.97 -8.95
N GLY A 38 4.87 4.76 -9.05
CA GLY A 38 5.73 4.47 -7.93
C GLY A 38 6.68 3.31 -8.21
N ASP A 39 7.47 2.96 -7.21
CA ASP A 39 8.37 1.81 -7.27
C ASP A 39 7.59 0.56 -6.90
N ILE A 40 6.94 -0.01 -7.88
CA ILE A 40 5.96 -1.09 -7.71
C ILE A 40 6.53 -2.40 -8.20
N LYS A 41 6.31 -3.47 -7.43
CA LYS A 41 6.74 -4.81 -7.81
C LYS A 41 5.69 -5.82 -7.36
N PRO A 42 5.34 -6.80 -8.21
CA PRO A 42 4.45 -7.87 -7.76
C PRO A 42 5.13 -8.73 -6.71
N LEU A 43 4.36 -9.19 -5.74
CA LEU A 43 4.84 -10.15 -4.75
C LEU A 43 4.58 -11.55 -5.27
N GLU A 44 5.58 -12.40 -5.16
CA GLU A 44 5.46 -13.81 -5.51
C GLU A 44 4.86 -14.58 -4.34
N GLY A 45 4.31 -15.75 -4.64
CA GLY A 45 3.75 -16.62 -3.63
C GLY A 45 2.26 -16.42 -3.41
N LYS A 46 1.78 -16.88 -2.27
CA LYS A 46 0.35 -16.85 -1.96
C LYS A 46 0.08 -15.98 -0.75
N PRO A 47 -1.04 -15.27 -0.76
CA PRO A 47 -2.02 -15.19 -1.84
C PRO A 47 -1.50 -14.38 -3.03
N ALA A 48 -1.90 -14.78 -4.23
CA ALA A 48 -1.53 -14.10 -5.46
C ALA A 48 -2.21 -12.73 -5.55
N GLY A 49 -1.71 -11.87 -6.45
CA GLY A 49 -2.34 -10.57 -6.73
C GLY A 49 -1.93 -9.45 -5.79
N ARG A 50 -0.95 -9.68 -4.95
CA ARG A 50 -0.42 -8.64 -4.06
C ARG A 50 0.80 -7.98 -4.68
N TYR A 51 0.98 -6.71 -4.32
CA TYR A 51 2.08 -5.87 -4.81
C TYR A 51 2.72 -5.16 -3.63
N ARG A 52 3.97 -4.73 -3.83
CA ARG A 52 4.61 -3.82 -2.90
C ARG A 52 4.92 -2.50 -3.59
N LEU A 53 4.71 -1.41 -2.87
CA LEU A 53 5.16 -0.08 -3.23
C LEU A 53 6.28 0.30 -2.27
N ARG A 54 7.44 0.64 -2.81
CA ARG A 54 8.56 1.12 -1.99
C ARG A 54 8.48 2.64 -1.87
N VAL A 55 8.53 3.14 -0.64
CA VAL A 55 8.51 4.56 -0.34
C VAL A 55 9.63 4.84 0.65
N GLY A 56 10.80 5.27 0.14
CA GLY A 56 11.98 5.46 0.97
C GLY A 56 12.37 4.17 1.69
N GLY A 57 12.48 4.21 3.00
CA GLY A 57 12.78 3.04 3.83
C GLY A 57 11.56 2.19 4.20
N TYR A 58 10.40 2.46 3.61
CA TYR A 58 9.16 1.76 3.94
C TYR A 58 8.62 0.99 2.76
N ARG A 59 7.73 0.03 3.06
CA ARG A 59 7.00 -0.73 2.05
C ARG A 59 5.53 -0.72 2.35
N VAL A 60 4.74 -0.60 1.29
CA VAL A 60 3.28 -0.70 1.35
C VAL A 60 2.89 -1.95 0.59
N ILE A 61 2.22 -2.87 1.25
CA ILE A 61 1.67 -4.08 0.63
C ILE A 61 0.21 -3.81 0.31
N TYR A 62 -0.18 -4.05 -0.94
CA TYR A 62 -1.52 -3.71 -1.39
C TYR A 62 -2.02 -4.68 -2.45
N ARG A 63 -3.30 -4.63 -2.73
CA ARG A 63 -3.93 -5.34 -3.84
C ARG A 63 -5.11 -4.54 -4.34
N TYR A 64 -5.54 -4.86 -5.56
CA TYR A 64 -6.77 -4.30 -6.11
C TYR A 64 -7.88 -5.33 -6.03
N GLY A 65 -9.09 -4.85 -5.81
CA GLY A 65 -10.30 -5.64 -5.87
C GLY A 65 -11.44 -4.77 -6.35
N ASP A 66 -12.66 -5.25 -6.26
CA ASP A 66 -13.83 -4.44 -6.55
C ASP A 66 -15.03 -4.93 -5.74
N ASP A 67 -16.04 -4.08 -5.64
CA ASP A 67 -17.26 -4.41 -4.92
C ASP A 67 -18.46 -4.57 -5.86
N GLY A 68 -18.19 -4.75 -7.16
CA GLY A 68 -19.22 -4.85 -8.19
C GLY A 68 -19.56 -3.52 -8.82
N SER A 69 -19.21 -2.39 -8.21
CA SER A 69 -19.51 -1.06 -8.73
C SER A 69 -18.27 -0.23 -9.01
N MET A 70 -17.19 -0.43 -8.26
CA MET A 70 -15.95 0.29 -8.48
C MET A 70 -14.75 -0.52 -8.02
N VAL A 71 -13.59 -0.16 -8.55
CA VAL A 71 -12.32 -0.75 -8.12
C VAL A 71 -11.97 -0.24 -6.73
N ILE A 72 -11.47 -1.12 -5.90
CA ILE A 72 -11.01 -0.80 -4.55
C ILE A 72 -9.52 -1.12 -4.45
N LEU A 73 -8.75 -0.17 -3.93
CA LEU A 73 -7.36 -0.36 -3.59
C LEU A 73 -7.29 -0.69 -2.09
N TYR A 74 -6.88 -1.92 -1.77
CA TYR A 74 -6.75 -2.37 -0.39
C TYR A 74 -5.30 -2.24 0.07
N ILE A 75 -5.06 -1.41 1.07
CA ILE A 75 -3.75 -1.27 1.71
C ILE A 75 -3.70 -2.27 2.85
N ILE A 76 -2.89 -3.30 2.68
CA ILE A 76 -2.85 -4.46 3.57
C ILE A 76 -1.89 -4.26 4.73
N ASP A 77 -0.70 -3.74 4.43
CA ASP A 77 0.33 -3.56 5.46
C ASP A 77 1.28 -2.44 5.06
N ILE A 78 1.87 -1.78 6.05
CA ILE A 78 2.87 -0.74 5.86
C ILE A 78 3.93 -0.97 6.92
N GLY A 79 5.18 -1.06 6.53
CA GLY A 79 6.25 -1.28 7.49
C GLY A 79 7.62 -0.95 6.94
N PRO A 80 8.63 -1.00 7.81
CA PRO A 80 10.01 -0.77 7.40
C PRO A 80 10.44 -1.80 6.38
N ARG A 81 11.31 -1.36 5.49
CA ARG A 81 11.87 -2.22 4.45
C ARG A 81 12.58 -3.43 5.06
N GLY A 82 12.22 -4.62 4.58
CA GLY A 82 12.81 -5.88 5.02
C GLY A 82 12.00 -6.62 6.07
N ASP A 83 11.18 -5.93 6.86
CA ASP A 83 10.41 -6.58 7.94
C ASP A 83 9.18 -7.30 7.42
N ILE A 84 8.57 -6.79 6.37
CA ILE A 84 7.32 -7.32 5.83
C ILE A 84 7.52 -8.65 5.10
N TYR A 85 8.75 -8.95 4.68
CA TYR A 85 9.04 -10.11 3.84
C TYR A 85 9.56 -11.33 4.59
N LYS A 86 9.51 -11.29 5.87
CA LYS A 86 9.99 -12.45 6.65
C LYS A 86 8.91 -13.47 6.86
#